data_c2835064ac13fc0abecc7dc3d350f8e2
#
_entry.id   c2835064ac13fc0abecc7dc3d350f8e2
#
_cell.length_a   1.000
_cell.length_b   1.000
_cell.length_c   1.000
_cell.angle_alpha   90.00
_cell.angle_beta   90.00
_cell.angle_gamma   90.00
#
_symmetry.space_group_name_H-M   'P 1'
#
loop_
_entity.id
_entity.type
_entity.pdbx_description
1 polymer ?
#
loop_
_entity_poly.entity_id
_entity_poly.type
_entity_poly.pdbx_seq_one_letter_code
_entity_poly.pdbx_strand_id
1 'polypeptide(L)'
;MEEAYVPPRLASIEDPLRIAVLISGGGSGLAALLRYQETEARAHQTVLVLADSEGAGGLEHASSREIENYGIPLPIIEDKLQRRLAHEELVHMALVNADVELVVLSGYMRILTPSFVKRWLSLIHI
;
A
#
# COMPACT_ATOMS: atom_id res chain seq x y z
N MET A 1 2.15 17.31 22.18
CA MET A 1 1.52 16.04 22.54
C MET A 1 2.03 14.94 21.60
N GLU A 2 2.45 13.88 22.19
CA GLU A 2 2.95 12.75 21.44
C GLU A 2 1.80 11.97 20.82
N GLU A 3 1.91 11.67 19.51
CA GLU A 3 0.91 10.85 18.86
C GLU A 3 1.22 9.39 19.14
N ALA A 4 0.31 8.72 19.82
CA ALA A 4 0.46 7.29 20.06
C ALA A 4 0.11 6.50 18.79
N TYR A 5 0.77 5.37 18.59
CA TYR A 5 0.40 4.45 17.52
C TYR A 5 -1.04 3.95 17.77
N VAL A 6 -1.88 4.11 16.77
CA VAL A 6 -3.26 3.63 16.84
C VAL A 6 -3.36 2.41 15.94
N PRO A 7 -3.43 1.21 16.51
CA PRO A 7 -3.57 0.02 15.66
C PRO A 7 -4.93 0.03 14.96
N PRO A 8 -5.02 -0.61 13.79
CA PRO A 8 -6.33 -0.84 13.19
C PRO A 8 -7.14 -1.76 14.09
N ARG A 9 -8.38 -2.01 13.73
CA ARG A 9 -9.26 -2.89 14.49
C ARG A 9 -8.63 -4.27 14.78
N LEU A 10 -9.17 -4.97 15.76
CA LEU A 10 -8.81 -6.36 15.95
C LEU A 10 -9.31 -7.18 14.76
N ALA A 11 -8.41 -7.95 14.17
CA ALA A 11 -8.71 -8.78 13.03
C ALA A 11 -8.67 -10.26 13.41
N SER A 12 -9.35 -11.08 12.63
CA SER A 12 -9.39 -12.53 12.82
C SER A 12 -9.31 -13.23 11.48
N ILE A 13 -9.17 -14.54 11.49
CA ILE A 13 -9.15 -15.34 10.27
C ILE A 13 -10.47 -15.20 9.51
N GLU A 14 -11.59 -15.09 10.23
CA GLU A 14 -12.92 -14.95 9.63
C GLU A 14 -13.17 -13.53 9.12
N ASP A 15 -12.43 -12.56 9.64
CA ASP A 15 -12.57 -11.15 9.25
C ASP A 15 -11.18 -10.53 9.17
N PRO A 16 -10.40 -10.89 8.14
CA PRO A 16 -9.01 -10.48 8.05
C PRO A 16 -8.84 -8.99 7.81
N LEU A 17 -7.74 -8.45 8.30
CA LEU A 17 -7.36 -7.06 8.08
C LEU A 17 -7.09 -6.83 6.60
N ARG A 18 -7.62 -5.76 6.05
CA ARG A 18 -7.47 -5.43 4.63
C ARG A 18 -6.22 -4.59 4.42
N ILE A 19 -5.25 -5.16 3.74
CA ILE A 19 -3.93 -4.56 3.54
C ILE A 19 -3.74 -4.10 2.12
N ALA A 20 -3.14 -2.91 1.95
CA ALA A 20 -2.56 -2.49 0.68
C ALA A 20 -1.04 -2.55 0.80
N VAL A 21 -0.37 -2.98 -0.25
CA VAL A 21 1.09 -2.99 -0.32
C VAL A 21 1.55 -2.01 -1.39
N LEU A 22 2.44 -1.11 -1.02
CA LEU A 22 3.04 -0.13 -1.94
C LEU A 22 4.45 -0.58 -2.30
N ILE A 23 4.74 -0.61 -3.60
CA ILE A 23 6.02 -1.08 -4.15
C ILE A 23 6.56 -0.11 -5.18
N SER A 24 7.82 -0.23 -5.54
CA SER A 24 8.42 0.55 -6.64
C SER A 24 8.99 -0.33 -7.76
N GLY A 25 9.42 -1.53 -7.46
CA GLY A 25 10.11 -2.39 -8.43
C GLY A 25 9.52 -3.77 -8.56
N GLY A 26 10.36 -4.79 -8.47
CA GLY A 26 9.98 -6.18 -8.70
C GLY A 26 9.12 -6.84 -7.64
N GLY A 27 9.02 -6.22 -6.46
CA GLY A 27 8.12 -6.70 -5.42
C GLY A 27 8.49 -8.03 -4.78
N SER A 28 9.78 -8.27 -4.50
CA SER A 28 10.19 -9.53 -3.86
C SER A 28 9.56 -9.70 -2.48
N GLY A 29 9.48 -8.61 -1.70
CA GLY A 29 8.82 -8.62 -0.40
C GLY A 29 7.32 -8.86 -0.53
N LEU A 30 6.70 -8.25 -1.54
CA LEU A 30 5.30 -8.49 -1.86
C LEU A 30 5.07 -9.96 -2.19
N ALA A 31 5.91 -10.53 -3.05
CA ALA A 31 5.78 -11.94 -3.44
C ALA A 31 5.85 -12.86 -2.22
N ALA A 32 6.77 -12.58 -1.29
CA ALA A 32 6.90 -13.36 -0.06
C ALA A 32 5.66 -13.24 0.82
N LEU A 33 5.12 -12.03 0.96
CA LEU A 33 3.92 -11.80 1.74
C LEU A 33 2.71 -12.52 1.14
N LEU A 34 2.55 -12.43 -0.18
CA LEU A 34 1.43 -13.09 -0.86
C LEU A 34 1.51 -14.62 -0.72
N ARG A 35 2.70 -15.19 -0.84
CA ARG A 35 2.89 -16.63 -0.63
C ARG A 35 2.54 -17.01 0.81
N TYR A 36 2.95 -16.20 1.77
CA TYR A 36 2.61 -16.44 3.18
C TYR A 36 1.11 -16.43 3.41
N GLN A 37 0.40 -15.49 2.78
CA GLN A 37 -1.06 -15.38 2.91
C GLN A 37 -1.80 -16.51 2.20
N GLU A 38 -1.20 -17.13 1.17
CA GLU A 38 -1.82 -18.24 0.43
C GLU A 38 -1.69 -19.60 1.12
N THR A 39 -0.65 -19.81 1.94
CA THR A 39 -0.37 -21.12 2.50
C THR A 39 -1.41 -21.59 3.50
N GLU A 40 -2.04 -20.69 4.23
CA GLU A 40 -3.14 -21.00 5.15
C GLU A 40 -3.90 -19.70 5.46
N ALA A 41 -5.06 -19.82 6.08
CA ALA A 41 -5.85 -18.66 6.45
C ALA A 41 -5.10 -17.79 7.47
N ARG A 42 -5.11 -16.46 7.25
CA ARG A 42 -4.45 -15.49 8.11
C ARG A 42 -5.44 -14.42 8.55
N ALA A 43 -5.08 -13.68 9.61
CA ALA A 43 -5.88 -12.56 10.07
C ALA A 43 -5.64 -11.29 9.23
N HIS A 44 -4.99 -11.41 8.09
CA HIS A 44 -4.74 -10.31 7.15
C HIS A 44 -4.75 -10.83 5.71
N GLN A 45 -5.14 -9.96 4.78
CA GLN A 45 -5.11 -10.28 3.36
C GLN A 45 -4.76 -9.03 2.56
N THR A 46 -4.02 -9.20 1.48
CA THR A 46 -3.70 -8.11 0.56
C THR A 46 -4.87 -7.92 -0.40
N VAL A 47 -5.47 -6.73 -0.38
CA VAL A 47 -6.61 -6.41 -1.25
C VAL A 47 -6.27 -5.43 -2.35
N LEU A 48 -5.10 -4.79 -2.27
CA LEU A 48 -4.66 -3.78 -3.22
C LEU A 48 -3.14 -3.73 -3.26
N VAL A 49 -2.59 -3.59 -4.45
CA VAL A 49 -1.15 -3.34 -4.64
C VAL A 49 -1.01 -2.08 -5.48
N LEU A 50 -0.21 -1.14 -5.01
CA LEU A 50 0.06 0.10 -5.72
C LEU A 50 1.56 0.22 -5.98
N ALA A 51 1.91 0.69 -7.17
CA ALA A 51 3.29 1.00 -7.52
C ALA A 51 3.36 2.46 -7.97
N ASP A 52 4.56 3.04 -7.95
CA ASP A 52 4.77 4.41 -8.41
C ASP A 52 5.07 4.51 -9.91
N SER A 53 4.91 3.41 -10.63
CA SER A 53 4.98 3.41 -12.10
C SER A 53 4.13 2.27 -12.66
N GLU A 54 3.60 2.49 -13.87
CA GLU A 54 2.78 1.49 -14.54
C GLU A 54 3.57 0.26 -14.97
N GLY A 55 4.88 0.42 -15.18
CA GLY A 55 5.76 -0.65 -15.61
C GLY A 55 6.40 -1.45 -14.48
N ALA A 56 6.01 -1.23 -13.23
CA ALA A 56 6.62 -1.94 -12.11
C ALA A 56 6.32 -3.45 -12.21
N GLY A 57 7.38 -4.26 -12.28
CA GLY A 57 7.25 -5.72 -12.44
C GLY A 57 6.51 -6.40 -11.31
N GLY A 58 6.57 -5.81 -10.10
CA GLY A 58 5.89 -6.37 -8.93
C GLY A 58 4.37 -6.39 -9.04
N LEU A 59 3.78 -5.57 -9.91
CA LEU A 59 2.33 -5.58 -10.11
C LEU A 59 1.84 -6.93 -10.66
N GLU A 60 2.69 -7.66 -11.37
CA GLU A 60 2.36 -8.97 -11.90
C GLU A 60 2.04 -9.98 -10.79
N HIS A 61 2.68 -9.85 -9.63
CA HIS A 61 2.39 -10.73 -8.49
C HIS A 61 0.93 -10.58 -8.03
N ALA A 62 0.40 -9.36 -8.11
CA ALA A 62 -0.99 -9.10 -7.76
C ALA A 62 -1.92 -9.56 -8.87
N SER A 63 -1.60 -9.24 -10.13
CA SER A 63 -2.42 -9.62 -11.28
C SER A 63 -2.59 -11.12 -11.41
N SER A 64 -1.53 -11.89 -11.18
CA SER A 64 -1.59 -13.35 -11.25
C SER A 64 -2.48 -13.97 -10.17
N ARG A 65 -2.82 -13.22 -9.15
CA ARG A 65 -3.69 -13.66 -8.04
C ARG A 65 -5.03 -12.96 -8.04
N GLU A 66 -5.34 -12.23 -9.10
CA GLU A 66 -6.58 -11.46 -9.25
C GLU A 66 -6.77 -10.42 -8.13
N ILE A 67 -5.65 -9.86 -7.65
CA ILE A 67 -5.68 -8.77 -6.66
C ILE A 67 -5.67 -7.45 -7.43
N GLU A 68 -6.55 -6.53 -7.03
CA GLU A 68 -6.59 -5.19 -7.61
C GLU A 68 -5.25 -4.51 -7.49
N ASN A 69 -4.76 -3.91 -8.58
CA ASN A 69 -3.46 -3.26 -8.58
C ASN A 69 -3.41 -2.13 -9.59
N TYR A 70 -2.60 -1.13 -9.28
CA TYR A 70 -2.42 0.04 -10.17
C TYR A 70 -1.00 0.55 -10.08
N GLY A 71 -0.46 0.98 -11.22
CA GLY A 71 0.73 1.81 -11.25
C GLY A 71 0.28 3.26 -11.31
N ILE A 72 0.65 4.05 -10.31
CA ILE A 72 0.27 5.47 -10.23
C ILE A 72 1.53 6.31 -10.34
N PRO A 73 1.88 6.80 -11.56
CA PRO A 73 3.06 7.63 -11.72
C PRO A 73 2.86 9.02 -11.12
N LEU A 74 3.96 9.70 -10.82
CA LEU A 74 3.86 11.08 -10.35
C LEU A 74 3.24 11.96 -11.43
N PRO A 75 2.29 12.83 -11.04
CA PRO A 75 1.73 13.79 -11.99
C PRO A 75 2.80 14.73 -12.55
N ILE A 76 2.56 15.27 -13.75
CA ILE A 76 3.47 16.21 -14.40
C ILE A 76 3.21 17.59 -13.82
N ILE A 77 3.84 17.89 -12.69
CA ILE A 77 3.72 19.16 -11.98
C ILE A 77 5.14 19.63 -11.67
N GLU A 78 5.44 20.86 -12.00
CA GLU A 78 6.80 21.40 -11.86
C GLU A 78 7.26 21.51 -10.41
N ASP A 79 6.41 22.03 -9.52
CA ASP A 79 6.75 22.17 -8.11
C ASP A 79 6.82 20.80 -7.43
N LYS A 80 7.96 20.50 -6.79
CA LYS A 80 8.19 19.18 -6.20
C LYS A 80 7.20 18.84 -5.08
N LEU A 81 6.88 19.81 -4.23
CA LEU A 81 5.94 19.57 -3.14
C LEU A 81 4.53 19.35 -3.66
N GLN A 82 4.08 20.19 -4.58
CA GLN A 82 2.75 20.05 -5.16
C GLN A 82 2.61 18.74 -5.93
N ARG A 83 3.67 18.33 -6.64
CA ARG A 83 3.69 17.05 -7.35
C ARG A 83 3.54 15.89 -6.39
N ARG A 84 4.26 15.93 -5.26
CA ARG A 84 4.19 14.88 -4.24
C ARG A 84 2.82 14.82 -3.59
N LEU A 85 2.27 15.98 -3.23
CA LEU A 85 0.94 16.04 -2.62
C LEU A 85 -0.15 15.53 -3.56
N ALA A 86 -0.06 15.89 -4.85
CA ALA A 86 -1.02 15.40 -5.85
C ALA A 86 -0.92 13.89 -6.03
N HIS A 87 0.29 13.36 -6.05
CA HIS A 87 0.51 11.91 -6.14
C HIS A 87 -0.08 11.18 -4.94
N GLU A 88 0.17 11.70 -3.74
CA GLU A 88 -0.35 11.11 -2.51
C GLU A 88 -1.88 11.14 -2.46
N GLU A 89 -2.50 12.16 -3.04
CA GLU A 89 -3.95 12.21 -3.10
C GLU A 89 -4.52 11.11 -3.99
N LEU A 90 -3.86 10.82 -5.11
CA LEU A 90 -4.25 9.71 -5.98
C LEU A 90 -4.11 8.36 -5.26
N VAL A 91 -3.00 8.19 -4.53
CA VAL A 91 -2.76 6.98 -3.74
C VAL A 91 -3.83 6.85 -2.65
N HIS A 92 -4.11 7.95 -1.94
CA HIS A 92 -5.11 7.97 -0.88
C HIS A 92 -6.50 7.56 -1.40
N MET A 93 -6.89 8.09 -2.55
CA MET A 93 -8.18 7.73 -3.16
C MET A 93 -8.27 6.24 -3.50
N ALA A 94 -7.19 5.66 -4.02
CA ALA A 94 -7.15 4.24 -4.32
C ALA A 94 -7.29 3.39 -3.04
N LEU A 95 -6.62 3.83 -1.97
CA LEU A 95 -6.69 3.14 -0.68
C LEU A 95 -8.10 3.17 -0.10
N VAL A 96 -8.75 4.33 -0.15
CA VAL A 96 -10.11 4.49 0.37
C VAL A 96 -11.10 3.67 -0.44
N ASN A 97 -10.97 3.70 -1.77
CA ASN A 97 -11.88 2.96 -2.65
C ASN A 97 -11.80 1.44 -2.44
N ALA A 98 -10.67 0.93 -2.00
CA ALA A 98 -10.48 -0.50 -1.75
C ALA A 98 -10.75 -0.88 -0.29
N ASP A 99 -11.23 0.05 0.53
CA ASP A 99 -11.48 -0.16 1.96
C ASP A 99 -10.24 -0.71 2.69
N VAL A 100 -9.08 -0.11 2.41
CA VAL A 100 -7.83 -0.50 3.03
C VAL A 100 -7.77 -0.04 4.48
N GLU A 101 -7.31 -0.91 5.36
CA GLU A 101 -7.19 -0.63 6.79
C GLU A 101 -5.73 -0.45 7.23
N LEU A 102 -4.79 -1.05 6.51
CA LEU A 102 -3.37 -0.98 6.84
C LEU A 102 -2.57 -0.85 5.55
N VAL A 103 -1.62 0.08 5.55
CA VAL A 103 -0.71 0.28 4.41
C VAL A 103 0.66 -0.26 4.76
N VAL A 104 1.18 -1.14 3.90
CA VAL A 104 2.50 -1.75 4.06
C VAL A 104 3.40 -1.23 2.95
N LEU A 105 4.54 -0.66 3.33
CA LEU A 105 5.54 -0.20 2.37
C LEU A 105 6.58 -1.31 2.18
N SER A 106 6.65 -1.87 1.00
CA SER A 106 7.60 -2.93 0.69
C SER A 106 8.45 -2.52 -0.50
N GLY A 107 9.61 -1.92 -0.21
CA GLY A 107 10.50 -1.41 -1.25
C GLY A 107 9.95 -0.17 -1.97
N TYR A 108 9.05 0.55 -1.37
CA TYR A 108 8.48 1.77 -1.94
C TYR A 108 9.51 2.91 -1.82
N MET A 109 9.91 3.48 -2.96
CA MET A 109 11.03 4.43 -3.01
C MET A 109 10.62 5.89 -2.87
N ARG A 110 9.33 6.19 -2.78
CA ARG A 110 8.88 7.58 -2.61
C ARG A 110 8.92 8.00 -1.16
N ILE A 111 9.30 9.27 -0.93
CA ILE A 111 9.26 9.88 0.39
C ILE A 111 7.82 10.37 0.63
N LEU A 112 7.23 9.94 1.71
CA LEU A 112 5.86 10.32 2.05
C LEU A 112 5.84 11.61 2.88
N THR A 113 4.88 12.49 2.62
CA THR A 113 4.72 13.70 3.42
C THR A 113 4.12 13.36 4.79
N PRO A 114 4.38 14.21 5.81
CA PRO A 114 3.77 13.99 7.12
C PRO A 114 2.25 13.93 7.09
N SER A 115 1.60 14.68 6.21
CA SER A 115 0.15 14.67 6.11
C SER A 115 -0.38 13.32 5.64
N PHE A 116 0.31 12.66 4.71
CA PHE A 116 -0.06 11.32 4.27
C PHE A 116 0.13 10.30 5.39
N VAL A 117 1.27 10.36 6.07
CA VAL A 117 1.57 9.45 7.18
C VAL A 117 0.52 9.59 8.29
N LYS A 118 0.09 10.82 8.59
CA LYS A 118 -0.95 11.04 9.61
C LYS A 118 -2.29 10.42 9.24
N ARG A 119 -2.64 10.44 7.96
CA ARG A 119 -3.87 9.80 7.49
C ARG A 119 -3.82 8.28 7.67
N TRP A 120 -2.62 7.71 7.61
CA TRP A 120 -2.41 6.26 7.65
C TRP A 120 -1.47 5.89 8.79
N LEU A 121 -1.88 6.20 10.04
CA LEU A 121 -1.06 5.96 11.23
C LEU A 121 -0.67 4.50 11.43
N SER A 122 -1.43 3.57 10.83
CA SER A 122 -1.13 2.13 10.89
C SER A 122 -0.10 1.68 9.86
N LEU A 123 0.56 2.63 9.18
CA LEU A 123 1.49 2.32 8.11
C LEU A 123 2.71 1.56 8.63
N ILE A 124 3.04 0.46 7.96
CA ILE A 124 4.18 -0.38 8.29
C ILE A 124 5.19 -0.33 7.15
N HIS A 125 6.44 -0.15 7.49
CA HIS A 125 7.55 -0.14 6.54
C HIS A 125 8.34 -1.44 6.65
N ILE A 126 8.49 -2.11 5.54
CA ILE A 126 9.26 -3.36 5.44
C ILE A 126 10.48 -3.15 4.55
#